data_348fd25b80f0810e69b960de0a75f408
#
_entry.id   348fd25b80f0810e69b960de0a75f408
#
_cell.length_a   1.000
_cell.length_b   1.000
_cell.length_c   1.000
_cell.angle_alpha   90.00
_cell.angle_beta   90.00
_cell.angle_gamma   90.00
#
_symmetry.space_group_name_H-M   'P 1'
#
loop_
_entity.id
_entity.type
_entity.pdbx_description
1 polymer ?
#
loop_
_entity_poly.entity_id
_entity_poly.type
_entity_poly.pdbx_seq_one_letter_code
_entity_poly.pdbx_strand_id
1 'polypeptide(L)'
;MGLPDIRGREHILGVHLRKVPLADDVKPQLIARGTPGFSGADLANLVNEAALFAARRNKRLVGMEELELAKDKIMMGAERKSMVMTDKEKLNTAYHEAGHAIIGLVMPEHDPVYKVTIIPRGRALGVTMFLPEEDRYSLSRQQIISQICSLFGGRIAEEMTLGANGVTTGASNDIKRATELAHNMVAKWGLSDEMGPIMYDEDESHQFLGGPGQGGGKLKSGETTARLDKEVRKIIDECYEQARQILHDNRDKLDAMAEALMKFETIDASQLKDIMEGRDPRPPEGWNDGDSSGGGMRISDDKPEAKADDQAPNASSDEGEEGDDEPRRRPSDPLGGPAGP
;
A
#
# COMPACT_ATOMS: atom_id res chain seq x y z
N MET A 1 16.89 19.29 -5.47
CA MET A 1 15.83 20.01 -4.73
C MET A 1 15.27 19.02 -3.73
N GLY A 2 15.26 19.36 -2.43
CA GLY A 2 14.75 18.45 -1.39
C GLY A 2 13.21 18.31 -1.46
N LEU A 3 12.68 17.27 -0.81
CA LEU A 3 11.22 17.10 -0.66
C LEU A 3 10.65 18.22 0.23
N PRO A 4 9.40 18.68 -0.02
CA PRO A 4 8.79 19.73 0.79
C PRO A 4 8.42 19.20 2.18
N ASP A 5 8.59 20.04 3.19
CA ASP A 5 8.06 19.83 4.54
C ASP A 5 6.52 19.99 4.58
N ILE A 6 5.91 19.76 5.74
CA ILE A 6 4.44 19.86 5.92
C ILE A 6 3.89 21.21 5.41
N ARG A 7 4.57 22.32 5.74
CA ARG A 7 4.12 23.67 5.32
C ARG A 7 4.29 23.85 3.81
N GLY A 8 5.39 23.37 3.25
CA GLY A 8 5.62 23.34 1.81
C GLY A 8 4.56 22.54 1.09
N ARG A 9 4.20 21.34 1.59
CA ARG A 9 3.12 20.53 1.02
C ARG A 9 1.77 21.22 1.08
N GLU A 10 1.43 21.87 2.19
CA GLU A 10 0.20 22.65 2.32
C GLU A 10 0.12 23.76 1.27
N HIS A 11 1.20 24.54 1.09
CA HIS A 11 1.25 25.59 0.07
C HIS A 11 1.10 25.06 -1.35
N ILE A 12 1.79 23.96 -1.67
CA ILE A 12 1.73 23.30 -2.98
C ILE A 12 0.31 22.77 -3.24
N LEU A 13 -0.30 22.10 -2.26
CA LEU A 13 -1.70 21.67 -2.35
C LEU A 13 -2.63 22.86 -2.59
N GLY A 14 -2.47 23.98 -1.86
CA GLY A 14 -3.25 25.18 -2.04
C GLY A 14 -3.18 25.74 -3.48
N VAL A 15 -2.04 25.60 -4.15
CA VAL A 15 -1.89 26.00 -5.56
C VAL A 15 -2.67 25.07 -6.50
N HIS A 16 -2.59 23.75 -6.29
CA HIS A 16 -3.25 22.78 -7.17
C HIS A 16 -4.76 22.72 -6.94
N LEU A 17 -5.21 22.83 -5.70
CA LEU A 17 -6.62 22.83 -5.31
C LEU A 17 -7.41 24.01 -5.91
N ARG A 18 -6.78 25.16 -6.18
CA ARG A 18 -7.44 26.31 -6.85
C ARG A 18 -7.99 26.00 -8.24
N LYS A 19 -7.51 24.93 -8.88
CA LYS A 19 -7.87 24.52 -10.23
C LYS A 19 -9.07 23.58 -10.29
N VAL A 20 -9.58 23.16 -9.13
CA VAL A 20 -10.68 22.18 -9.01
C VAL A 20 -11.80 22.76 -8.15
N PRO A 21 -13.07 22.51 -8.47
CA PRO A 21 -14.19 22.91 -7.63
C PRO A 21 -14.19 22.05 -6.36
N LEU A 22 -14.08 22.69 -5.19
CA LEU A 22 -13.97 22.03 -3.89
C LEU A 22 -15.27 22.12 -3.11
N ALA A 23 -15.53 21.08 -2.31
CA ALA A 23 -16.54 21.09 -1.26
C ALA A 23 -16.03 21.82 -0.01
N ASP A 24 -16.95 22.25 0.87
CA ASP A 24 -16.61 23.03 2.07
C ASP A 24 -15.88 22.22 3.16
N ASP A 25 -15.91 20.89 3.06
CA ASP A 25 -15.28 19.96 4.01
C ASP A 25 -13.76 19.82 3.80
N VAL A 26 -13.22 20.29 2.68
CA VAL A 26 -11.81 20.12 2.30
C VAL A 26 -10.88 20.92 3.23
N LYS A 27 -9.97 20.19 3.88
CA LYS A 27 -8.95 20.73 4.79
C LYS A 27 -7.54 20.38 4.28
N PRO A 28 -6.88 21.28 3.51
CA PRO A 28 -5.56 21.00 2.93
C PRO A 28 -4.50 20.61 3.96
N GLN A 29 -4.59 21.14 5.18
CA GLN A 29 -3.66 20.83 6.28
C GLN A 29 -3.69 19.34 6.66
N LEU A 30 -4.86 18.72 6.66
CA LEU A 30 -4.99 17.29 6.99
C LEU A 30 -4.34 16.44 5.90
N ILE A 31 -4.55 16.82 4.63
CA ILE A 31 -3.92 16.13 3.50
C ILE A 31 -2.40 16.32 3.53
N ALA A 32 -1.91 17.53 3.81
CA ALA A 32 -0.47 17.81 3.92
C ALA A 32 0.22 16.99 5.02
N ARG A 33 -0.44 16.83 6.18
CA ARG A 33 0.05 15.94 7.26
C ARG A 33 0.05 14.48 6.84
N GLY A 34 -1.01 14.04 6.14
CA GLY A 34 -1.17 12.66 5.69
C GLY A 34 -0.33 12.27 4.46
N THR A 35 0.56 13.13 3.95
CA THR A 35 1.37 12.88 2.75
C THR A 35 2.87 13.11 2.97
N PRO A 36 3.48 12.46 4.02
CA PRO A 36 4.92 12.58 4.23
C PRO A 36 5.69 12.04 3.02
N GLY A 37 6.78 12.70 2.66
CA GLY A 37 7.63 12.28 1.55
C GLY A 37 7.06 12.56 0.14
N PHE A 38 5.88 13.19 0.00
CA PHE A 38 5.36 13.56 -1.32
C PHE A 38 6.13 14.73 -1.91
N SER A 39 6.49 14.58 -3.19
CA SER A 39 7.00 15.69 -4.00
C SER A 39 5.85 16.60 -4.47
N GLY A 40 6.20 17.75 -5.05
CA GLY A 40 5.18 18.62 -5.67
C GLY A 40 4.42 17.93 -6.81
N ALA A 41 5.04 17.01 -7.52
CA ALA A 41 4.40 16.21 -8.57
C ALA A 41 3.39 15.20 -8.00
N ASP A 42 3.73 14.55 -6.88
CA ASP A 42 2.82 13.62 -6.20
C ASP A 42 1.58 14.34 -5.67
N LEU A 43 1.76 15.54 -5.09
CA LEU A 43 0.65 16.36 -4.62
C LEU A 43 -0.24 16.86 -5.77
N ALA A 44 0.35 17.22 -6.92
CA ALA A 44 -0.42 17.55 -8.12
C ALA A 44 -1.22 16.35 -8.62
N ASN A 45 -0.60 15.18 -8.65
CA ASN A 45 -1.26 13.92 -9.01
C ASN A 45 -2.38 13.56 -8.03
N LEU A 46 -2.19 13.77 -6.73
CA LEU A 46 -3.22 13.54 -5.71
C LEU A 46 -4.49 14.36 -5.99
N VAL A 47 -4.34 15.65 -6.29
CA VAL A 47 -5.49 16.51 -6.61
C VAL A 47 -6.17 16.05 -7.91
N ASN A 48 -5.40 15.66 -8.93
CA ASN A 48 -5.92 15.13 -10.18
C ASN A 48 -6.68 13.81 -9.97
N GLU A 49 -6.14 12.88 -9.21
CA GLU A 49 -6.81 11.61 -8.89
C GLU A 49 -8.09 11.83 -8.08
N ALA A 50 -8.10 12.77 -7.13
CA ALA A 50 -9.29 13.13 -6.39
C ALA A 50 -10.40 13.67 -7.31
N ALA A 51 -10.05 14.52 -8.28
CA ALA A 51 -10.98 15.00 -9.28
C ALA A 51 -11.54 13.87 -10.16
N LEU A 52 -10.71 12.87 -10.51
CA LEU A 52 -11.15 11.67 -11.23
C LEU A 52 -12.09 10.80 -10.39
N PHE A 53 -11.85 10.67 -9.07
CA PHE A 53 -12.77 9.97 -8.17
C PHE A 53 -14.13 10.68 -8.07
N ALA A 54 -14.14 12.02 -7.93
CA ALA A 54 -15.37 12.81 -7.93
C ALA A 54 -16.15 12.62 -9.25
N ALA A 55 -15.46 12.70 -10.38
CA ALA A 55 -16.09 12.51 -11.70
C ALA A 55 -16.71 11.11 -11.86
N ARG A 56 -16.01 10.05 -11.44
CA ARG A 56 -16.54 8.67 -11.48
C ARG A 56 -17.78 8.46 -10.61
N ARG A 57 -17.94 9.26 -9.56
CA ARG A 57 -19.09 9.26 -8.65
C ARG A 57 -20.17 10.28 -9.05
N ASN A 58 -20.06 10.89 -10.21
CA ASN A 58 -20.95 11.95 -10.68
C ASN A 58 -21.07 13.15 -9.71
N LYS A 59 -20.05 13.37 -8.85
CA LYS A 59 -19.97 14.51 -7.97
C LYS A 59 -19.45 15.73 -8.75
N ARG A 60 -20.00 16.92 -8.48
CA ARG A 60 -19.56 18.18 -9.10
C ARG A 60 -18.42 18.84 -8.34
N LEU A 61 -18.25 18.50 -7.06
CA LEU A 61 -17.25 19.05 -6.16
C LEU A 61 -16.34 17.93 -5.67
N VAL A 62 -15.06 18.24 -5.48
CA VAL A 62 -14.10 17.36 -4.85
C VAL A 62 -14.17 17.58 -3.34
N GLY A 63 -14.55 16.56 -2.60
CA GLY A 63 -14.61 16.56 -1.14
C GLY A 63 -13.37 15.97 -0.49
N MET A 64 -13.37 15.97 0.85
CA MET A 64 -12.30 15.37 1.64
C MET A 64 -12.20 13.86 1.39
N GLU A 65 -13.32 13.18 1.19
CA GLU A 65 -13.40 11.75 0.89
C GLU A 65 -12.63 11.40 -0.39
N GLU A 66 -12.80 12.16 -1.47
CA GLU A 66 -12.10 11.92 -2.73
C GLU A 66 -10.60 12.17 -2.61
N LEU A 67 -10.18 13.14 -1.80
CA LEU A 67 -8.77 13.40 -1.51
C LEU A 67 -8.15 12.26 -0.69
N GLU A 68 -8.87 11.72 0.29
CA GLU A 68 -8.42 10.56 1.07
C GLU A 68 -8.29 9.31 0.19
N LEU A 69 -9.27 9.03 -0.68
CA LEU A 69 -9.20 7.92 -1.64
C LEU A 69 -8.04 8.07 -2.63
N ALA A 70 -7.77 9.30 -3.10
CA ALA A 70 -6.63 9.57 -3.97
C ALA A 70 -5.30 9.34 -3.25
N LYS A 71 -5.20 9.78 -1.99
CA LYS A 71 -4.05 9.52 -1.11
C LYS A 71 -3.82 8.03 -0.95
N ASP A 72 -4.85 7.28 -0.58
CA ASP A 72 -4.80 5.82 -0.40
C ASP A 72 -4.34 5.12 -1.69
N LYS A 73 -4.86 5.54 -2.85
CA LYS A 73 -4.46 5.00 -4.15
C LYS A 73 -2.99 5.25 -4.46
N ILE A 74 -2.45 6.43 -4.14
CA ILE A 74 -1.06 6.77 -4.42
C ILE A 74 -0.12 6.04 -3.45
N MET A 75 -0.47 5.98 -2.17
CA MET A 75 0.39 5.40 -1.13
C MET A 75 0.36 3.87 -1.12
N MET A 76 -0.83 3.27 -1.26
CA MET A 76 -1.03 1.81 -1.16
C MET A 76 -1.20 1.12 -2.52
N GLY A 77 -1.35 1.88 -3.60
CA GLY A 77 -1.67 1.36 -4.93
C GLY A 77 -3.17 1.28 -5.21
N ALA A 78 -3.52 1.03 -6.48
CA ALA A 78 -4.92 0.87 -6.90
C ALA A 78 -5.52 -0.42 -6.36
N GLU A 79 -6.78 -0.37 -5.93
CA GLU A 79 -7.54 -1.56 -5.53
C GLU A 79 -7.73 -2.53 -6.70
N ARG A 80 -7.53 -3.81 -6.44
CA ARG A 80 -7.73 -4.90 -7.41
C ARG A 80 -9.10 -5.56 -7.19
N LYS A 81 -10.17 -4.85 -7.50
CA LYS A 81 -11.57 -5.31 -7.30
C LYS A 81 -11.93 -6.59 -8.06
N SER A 82 -11.19 -6.91 -9.12
CA SER A 82 -11.39 -8.14 -9.91
C SER A 82 -10.73 -9.38 -9.33
N MET A 83 -9.92 -9.23 -8.27
CA MET A 83 -9.24 -10.36 -7.64
C MET A 83 -10.17 -11.01 -6.63
N VAL A 84 -10.60 -12.23 -6.92
CA VAL A 84 -11.42 -13.02 -6.00
C VAL A 84 -10.47 -13.84 -5.12
N MET A 85 -10.49 -13.58 -3.83
CA MET A 85 -9.79 -14.37 -2.81
C MET A 85 -10.75 -15.38 -2.21
N THR A 86 -10.24 -16.55 -1.87
CA THR A 86 -11.01 -17.52 -1.07
C THR A 86 -11.14 -17.01 0.37
N ASP A 87 -12.19 -17.43 1.09
CA ASP A 87 -12.38 -17.03 2.49
C ASP A 87 -11.18 -17.42 3.37
N LYS A 88 -10.54 -18.55 3.06
CA LYS A 88 -9.31 -18.99 3.74
C LYS A 88 -8.15 -18.03 3.49
N GLU A 89 -7.96 -17.56 2.26
CA GLU A 89 -6.92 -16.57 1.92
C GLU A 89 -7.21 -15.22 2.55
N LYS A 90 -8.49 -14.78 2.54
CA LYS A 90 -8.90 -13.54 3.23
C LYS A 90 -8.60 -13.62 4.72
N LEU A 91 -8.96 -14.72 5.37
CA LEU A 91 -8.72 -14.93 6.80
C LEU A 91 -7.22 -14.94 7.12
N ASN A 92 -6.42 -15.64 6.31
CA ASN A 92 -4.97 -15.64 6.48
C ASN A 92 -4.38 -14.24 6.32
N THR A 93 -4.81 -13.48 5.30
CA THR A 93 -4.39 -12.10 5.10
C THR A 93 -4.84 -11.21 6.27
N ALA A 94 -6.04 -11.42 6.81
CA ALA A 94 -6.53 -10.67 7.95
C ALA A 94 -5.64 -10.86 9.20
N TYR A 95 -5.26 -12.09 9.49
CA TYR A 95 -4.32 -12.38 10.58
C TYR A 95 -2.93 -11.80 10.32
N HIS A 96 -2.44 -11.91 9.09
CA HIS A 96 -1.15 -11.35 8.69
C HIS A 96 -1.09 -9.85 8.93
N GLU A 97 -2.05 -9.10 8.41
CA GLU A 97 -2.12 -7.64 8.56
C GLU A 97 -2.39 -7.21 10.01
N ALA A 98 -3.25 -7.95 10.72
CA ALA A 98 -3.48 -7.71 12.14
C ALA A 98 -2.20 -7.91 12.97
N GLY A 99 -1.37 -8.88 12.61
CA GLY A 99 -0.08 -9.11 13.25
C GLY A 99 0.86 -7.90 13.14
N HIS A 100 1.00 -7.33 11.95
CA HIS A 100 1.76 -6.09 11.74
C HIS A 100 1.19 -4.93 12.57
N ALA A 101 -0.13 -4.78 12.54
CA ALA A 101 -0.80 -3.67 13.22
C ALA A 101 -0.63 -3.72 14.74
N ILE A 102 -0.83 -4.89 15.38
CA ILE A 102 -0.71 -5.04 16.83
C ILE A 102 0.71 -4.73 17.30
N ILE A 103 1.72 -5.27 16.60
CA ILE A 103 3.10 -4.98 16.98
C ILE A 103 3.39 -3.49 16.83
N GLY A 104 2.97 -2.87 15.72
CA GLY A 104 3.14 -1.44 15.51
C GLY A 104 2.43 -0.57 16.56
N LEU A 105 1.29 -1.03 17.11
CA LEU A 105 0.56 -0.32 18.17
C LEU A 105 1.17 -0.49 19.57
N VAL A 106 1.90 -1.59 19.81
CA VAL A 106 2.48 -1.92 21.13
C VAL A 106 3.94 -1.49 21.24
N MET A 107 4.69 -1.56 20.13
CA MET A 107 6.13 -1.23 20.14
C MET A 107 6.37 0.26 20.35
N PRO A 108 7.36 0.62 21.22
CA PRO A 108 7.68 2.03 21.47
C PRO A 108 8.29 2.70 20.23
N GLU A 109 8.05 3.98 20.07
CA GLU A 109 8.58 4.82 18.97
C GLU A 109 8.24 4.32 17.55
N HIS A 110 7.32 3.36 17.41
CA HIS A 110 6.82 2.96 16.10
C HIS A 110 5.92 4.06 15.51
N ASP A 111 5.87 4.17 14.18
CA ASP A 111 4.92 5.06 13.52
C ASP A 111 3.48 4.59 13.80
N PRO A 112 2.53 5.52 14.02
CA PRO A 112 1.14 5.15 14.22
C PRO A 112 0.55 4.36 13.06
N VAL A 113 -0.28 3.37 13.38
CA VAL A 113 -1.05 2.66 12.37
C VAL A 113 -2.16 3.58 11.85
N TYR A 114 -2.10 3.90 10.57
CA TYR A 114 -3.09 4.74 9.92
C TYR A 114 -4.32 3.95 9.48
N LYS A 115 -4.09 2.83 8.80
CA LYS A 115 -5.14 2.00 8.21
C LYS A 115 -4.64 0.57 7.99
N VAL A 116 -5.53 -0.40 8.14
CA VAL A 116 -5.28 -1.81 7.83
C VAL A 116 -6.35 -2.28 6.85
N THR A 117 -5.96 -2.97 5.78
CA THR A 117 -6.90 -3.44 4.76
C THR A 117 -6.50 -4.81 4.22
N ILE A 118 -7.50 -5.65 3.96
CA ILE A 118 -7.36 -6.92 3.24
C ILE A 118 -7.86 -6.84 1.80
N ILE A 119 -8.18 -5.64 1.33
CA ILE A 119 -8.49 -5.41 -0.08
C ILE A 119 -7.17 -5.44 -0.87
N PRO A 120 -7.02 -6.33 -1.86
CA PRO A 120 -5.79 -6.43 -2.62
C PRO A 120 -5.44 -5.13 -3.34
N ARG A 121 -4.18 -4.67 -3.20
CA ARG A 121 -3.66 -3.44 -3.81
C ARG A 121 -2.30 -3.71 -4.48
N GLY A 122 -2.17 -3.33 -5.73
CA GLY A 122 -0.92 -3.57 -6.47
C GLY A 122 -0.54 -5.05 -6.48
N ARG A 123 0.56 -5.42 -5.81
CA ARG A 123 1.02 -6.81 -5.65
C ARG A 123 0.68 -7.41 -4.28
N ALA A 124 0.22 -6.60 -3.34
CA ALA A 124 -0.10 -7.04 -1.98
C ALA A 124 -1.54 -7.54 -1.90
N LEU A 125 -1.78 -8.56 -1.09
CA LEU A 125 -3.10 -9.10 -0.79
C LEU A 125 -3.80 -8.30 0.31
N GLY A 126 -3.02 -7.70 1.22
CA GLY A 126 -3.42 -6.75 2.22
C GLY A 126 -2.35 -5.69 2.43
N VAL A 127 -2.62 -4.68 3.21
CA VAL A 127 -1.68 -3.61 3.55
C VAL A 127 -1.97 -3.08 4.95
N THR A 128 -0.97 -3.11 5.81
CA THR A 128 -0.94 -2.36 7.06
C THR A 128 -0.12 -1.10 6.85
N MET A 129 -0.78 0.05 6.93
CA MET A 129 -0.16 1.33 6.64
C MET A 129 0.17 2.07 7.92
N PHE A 130 1.43 2.40 8.06
CA PHE A 130 1.96 3.27 9.10
C PHE A 130 2.18 4.66 8.54
N LEU A 131 1.83 5.69 9.31
CA LEU A 131 1.94 7.07 8.89
C LEU A 131 2.62 7.88 9.99
N PRO A 132 3.83 8.41 9.75
CA PRO A 132 4.50 9.25 10.72
C PRO A 132 3.70 10.55 10.97
N GLU A 133 3.63 10.98 12.23
CA GLU A 133 2.94 12.23 12.61
C GLU A 133 3.67 13.49 12.13
N GLU A 134 4.99 13.39 11.96
CA GLU A 134 5.86 14.48 11.56
C GLU A 134 6.86 14.02 10.48
N ASP A 135 7.39 14.98 9.72
CA ASP A 135 8.48 14.70 8.77
C ASP A 135 9.75 14.35 9.55
N ARG A 136 10.32 13.18 9.26
CA ARG A 136 11.53 12.67 9.92
C ARG A 136 12.71 12.68 8.97
N TYR A 137 13.86 13.05 9.48
CA TYR A 137 15.13 13.09 8.75
C TYR A 137 16.13 12.03 9.24
N SER A 138 15.85 11.39 10.38
CA SER A 138 16.67 10.33 10.97
C SER A 138 15.80 9.33 11.73
N LEU A 139 16.33 8.12 11.92
CA LEU A 139 15.69 7.06 12.72
C LEU A 139 16.60 6.75 13.91
N SER A 140 16.00 6.61 15.10
CA SER A 140 16.69 6.09 16.26
C SER A 140 16.89 4.57 16.16
N ARG A 141 17.84 4.02 16.95
CA ARG A 141 17.99 2.57 17.09
C ARG A 141 16.68 1.90 17.49
N GLN A 142 15.96 2.50 18.44
CA GLN A 142 14.68 1.97 18.94
C GLN A 142 13.62 1.95 17.84
N GLN A 143 13.53 2.98 17.02
CA GLN A 143 12.60 3.03 15.89
C GLN A 143 12.87 1.92 14.87
N ILE A 144 14.15 1.66 14.57
CA ILE A 144 14.54 0.61 13.63
C ILE A 144 14.18 -0.76 14.20
N ILE A 145 14.48 -1.03 15.47
CA ILE A 145 14.09 -2.27 16.18
C ILE A 145 12.56 -2.46 16.13
N SER A 146 11.80 -1.41 16.44
CA SER A 146 10.34 -1.47 16.41
C SER A 146 9.80 -1.78 15.00
N GLN A 147 10.40 -1.21 13.96
CA GLN A 147 10.07 -1.53 12.57
C GLN A 147 10.40 -2.99 12.22
N ILE A 148 11.58 -3.50 12.63
CA ILE A 148 11.95 -4.90 12.40
C ILE A 148 10.96 -5.84 13.08
N CYS A 149 10.60 -5.59 14.34
CA CYS A 149 9.60 -6.37 15.06
C CYS A 149 8.26 -6.38 14.33
N SER A 150 7.79 -5.20 13.89
CA SER A 150 6.52 -5.06 13.17
C SER A 150 6.51 -5.85 11.86
N LEU A 151 7.62 -5.87 11.10
CA LEU A 151 7.75 -6.64 9.87
C LEU A 151 7.61 -8.16 10.08
N PHE A 152 7.94 -8.69 11.25
CA PHE A 152 7.74 -10.10 11.57
C PHE A 152 6.31 -10.42 12.01
N GLY A 153 5.48 -9.41 12.29
CA GLY A 153 4.13 -9.58 12.81
C GLY A 153 3.24 -10.48 11.96
N GLY A 154 3.23 -10.25 10.64
CA GLY A 154 2.43 -11.06 9.73
C GLY A 154 2.82 -12.54 9.73
N ARG A 155 4.12 -12.82 9.64
CA ARG A 155 4.65 -14.20 9.68
C ARG A 155 4.29 -14.92 10.97
N ILE A 156 4.46 -14.26 12.11
CA ILE A 156 4.20 -14.84 13.43
C ILE A 156 2.69 -15.07 13.61
N ALA A 157 1.85 -14.14 13.17
CA ALA A 157 0.41 -14.30 13.22
C ALA A 157 -0.07 -15.52 12.39
N GLU A 158 0.47 -15.71 11.18
CA GLU A 158 0.22 -16.92 10.38
C GLU A 158 0.65 -18.19 11.14
N GLU A 159 1.84 -18.21 11.74
CA GLU A 159 2.35 -19.34 12.49
C GLU A 159 1.47 -19.71 13.69
N MET A 160 0.97 -18.70 14.42
CA MET A 160 0.08 -18.87 15.58
C MET A 160 -1.31 -19.37 15.21
N THR A 161 -1.79 -19.07 13.99
CA THR A 161 -3.15 -19.42 13.54
C THR A 161 -3.20 -20.68 12.69
N LEU A 162 -2.26 -20.86 11.79
CA LEU A 162 -2.22 -21.96 10.84
C LEU A 162 -1.24 -23.09 11.25
N GLY A 163 -0.45 -22.84 12.29
CA GLY A 163 0.67 -23.71 12.68
C GLY A 163 1.85 -23.60 11.71
N ALA A 164 3.00 -24.16 12.10
CA ALA A 164 4.26 -24.02 11.36
C ALA A 164 4.18 -24.50 9.89
N ASN A 165 3.35 -25.51 9.60
CA ASN A 165 3.18 -26.07 8.26
C ASN A 165 2.19 -25.26 7.38
N GLY A 166 1.41 -24.36 7.97
CA GLY A 166 0.42 -23.54 7.26
C GLY A 166 0.92 -22.16 6.86
N VAL A 167 2.13 -21.81 7.26
CA VAL A 167 2.73 -20.50 6.94
C VAL A 167 2.98 -20.35 5.45
N THR A 168 2.71 -19.16 4.94
CA THR A 168 2.79 -18.87 3.51
C THR A 168 4.06 -18.10 3.11
N THR A 169 4.25 -17.93 1.81
CA THR A 169 5.32 -17.07 1.27
C THR A 169 4.96 -15.58 1.31
N GLY A 170 3.80 -15.21 1.85
CA GLY A 170 3.32 -13.83 1.93
C GLY A 170 4.31 -12.88 2.60
N ALA A 171 4.93 -13.33 3.68
CA ALA A 171 5.91 -12.56 4.44
C ALA A 171 7.30 -12.40 3.76
N SER A 172 7.49 -12.84 2.51
CA SER A 172 8.83 -12.81 1.87
C SER A 172 9.42 -11.40 1.77
N ASN A 173 8.58 -10.42 1.48
CA ASN A 173 9.01 -9.02 1.38
C ASN A 173 9.34 -8.43 2.76
N ASP A 174 8.57 -8.79 3.78
CA ASP A 174 8.78 -8.32 5.15
C ASP A 174 10.07 -8.88 5.73
N ILE A 175 10.34 -10.18 5.51
CA ILE A 175 11.59 -10.83 5.90
C ILE A 175 12.78 -10.17 5.20
N LYS A 176 12.66 -9.90 3.90
CA LYS A 176 13.71 -9.20 3.13
C LYS A 176 13.98 -7.83 3.74
N ARG A 177 12.95 -7.03 3.95
CA ARG A 177 13.07 -5.68 4.52
C ARG A 177 13.61 -5.67 5.94
N ALA A 178 13.17 -6.60 6.79
CA ALA A 178 13.69 -6.78 8.15
C ALA A 178 15.19 -7.10 8.13
N THR A 179 15.62 -8.00 7.23
CA THR A 179 17.03 -8.37 7.06
C THR A 179 17.85 -7.19 6.57
N GLU A 180 17.36 -6.41 5.61
CA GLU A 180 18.03 -5.21 5.09
C GLU A 180 18.18 -4.14 6.19
N LEU A 181 17.17 -3.92 7.02
CA LEU A 181 17.24 -2.98 8.15
C LEU A 181 18.27 -3.43 9.19
N ALA A 182 18.24 -4.69 9.60
CA ALA A 182 19.19 -5.25 10.55
C ALA A 182 20.63 -5.18 10.02
N HIS A 183 20.83 -5.52 8.74
CA HIS A 183 22.13 -5.42 8.09
C HIS A 183 22.62 -3.97 8.03
N ASN A 184 21.79 -3.02 7.61
CA ASN A 184 22.15 -1.60 7.55
C ASN A 184 22.46 -1.04 8.95
N MET A 185 21.74 -1.48 9.97
CA MET A 185 21.95 -1.10 11.36
C MET A 185 23.36 -1.48 11.84
N VAL A 186 23.85 -2.67 11.46
CA VAL A 186 25.16 -3.19 11.83
C VAL A 186 26.25 -2.67 10.91
N ALA A 187 26.06 -2.77 9.58
CA ALA A 187 27.11 -2.58 8.60
C ALA A 187 27.27 -1.13 8.09
N LYS A 188 26.18 -0.32 8.13
CA LYS A 188 26.21 1.04 7.56
C LYS A 188 26.05 2.14 8.62
N TRP A 189 25.18 1.94 9.59
CA TRP A 189 24.80 3.01 10.52
C TRP A 189 25.57 2.96 11.85
N GLY A 190 26.39 1.93 12.08
CA GLY A 190 27.18 1.79 13.30
C GLY A 190 26.34 1.74 14.58
N LEU A 191 25.15 1.14 14.52
CA LEU A 191 24.19 1.06 15.64
C LEU A 191 24.28 -0.27 16.40
N SER A 192 25.30 -1.09 16.14
CA SER A 192 25.60 -2.31 16.88
C SER A 192 26.64 -2.04 17.95
N ASP A 193 26.41 -2.51 19.17
CA ASP A 193 27.37 -2.39 20.27
C ASP A 193 28.60 -3.29 20.04
N GLU A 194 28.42 -4.47 19.42
CA GLU A 194 29.49 -5.43 19.12
C GLU A 194 30.42 -4.96 17.99
N MET A 195 29.84 -4.36 16.95
CA MET A 195 30.60 -3.95 15.77
C MET A 195 31.08 -2.49 15.84
N GLY A 196 30.51 -1.69 16.74
CA GLY A 196 30.86 -0.29 16.97
C GLY A 196 30.42 0.65 15.83
N PRO A 197 30.73 1.97 15.95
CA PRO A 197 30.34 2.99 14.99
C PRO A 197 31.29 3.02 13.79
N ILE A 198 31.34 1.93 13.04
CA ILE A 198 32.20 1.76 11.86
C ILE A 198 31.30 1.41 10.67
N MET A 199 31.56 2.04 9.51
CA MET A 199 30.93 1.68 8.26
C MET A 199 31.73 0.55 7.60
N TYR A 200 31.09 -0.60 7.47
CA TYR A 200 31.69 -1.78 6.83
C TYR A 200 31.27 -1.91 5.37
N ASP A 201 30.08 -1.45 4.97
CA ASP A 201 29.60 -1.45 3.60
C ASP A 201 29.78 -0.08 2.97
N GLU A 202 30.45 -0.05 1.82
CA GLU A 202 30.46 1.13 0.95
C GLU A 202 29.22 1.10 0.05
N ASP A 203 28.59 2.26 -0.19
CA ASP A 203 27.48 2.36 -1.14
C ASP A 203 27.96 2.00 -2.55
N GLU A 204 27.27 1.09 -3.22
CA GLU A 204 27.52 0.71 -4.63
C GLU A 204 27.28 1.87 -5.62
N SER A 205 26.96 3.06 -5.13
CA SER A 205 26.62 4.24 -5.95
C SER A 205 27.77 4.79 -6.80
N HIS A 206 29.00 4.31 -6.64
CA HIS A 206 30.15 4.75 -7.44
C HIS A 206 30.46 3.88 -8.68
N GLN A 207 29.69 2.84 -8.96
CA GLN A 207 29.91 1.99 -10.16
C GLN A 207 29.43 2.63 -11.48
N PHE A 208 28.78 3.80 -11.47
CA PHE A 208 28.21 4.39 -12.68
C PHE A 208 29.17 5.20 -13.56
N LEU A 209 30.41 5.42 -13.13
CA LEU A 209 31.43 6.04 -13.95
C LEU A 209 32.47 4.98 -14.36
N GLY A 210 32.18 4.31 -15.49
CA GLY A 210 32.97 3.25 -16.09
C GLY A 210 34.48 3.52 -16.15
N GLY A 211 35.23 2.91 -15.25
CA GLY A 211 36.64 2.67 -15.34
C GLY A 211 36.92 1.20 -15.06
N PRO A 212 37.58 0.45 -15.98
CA PRO A 212 37.99 -0.90 -15.67
C PRO A 212 39.22 -0.81 -14.75
N GLY A 213 39.04 -1.14 -13.50
CA GLY A 213 40.20 -1.36 -12.62
C GLY A 213 40.33 -0.40 -11.46
N GLN A 214 40.03 -0.93 -10.38
CA GLN A 214 40.29 -0.76 -8.97
C GLN A 214 39.00 -0.63 -8.16
N GLY A 215 38.24 -1.71 -8.12
CA GLY A 215 37.29 -2.01 -7.04
C GLY A 215 38.11 -2.21 -5.75
N GLY A 216 38.50 -1.11 -5.13
CA GLY A 216 39.10 -1.10 -3.80
C GLY A 216 38.04 -1.16 -2.74
N GLY A 217 37.03 -2.02 -2.87
CA GLY A 217 36.24 -2.46 -1.74
C GLY A 217 37.22 -3.05 -0.75
N LYS A 218 37.40 -2.45 0.43
CA LYS A 218 38.20 -3.04 1.50
C LYS A 218 37.68 -4.46 1.68
N LEU A 219 38.52 -5.44 1.28
CA LEU A 219 38.23 -6.85 1.48
C LEU A 219 38.02 -7.02 2.98
N LYS A 220 36.74 -7.15 3.40
CA LYS A 220 36.42 -7.52 4.77
C LYS A 220 37.12 -8.86 5.02
N SER A 221 37.79 -9.00 6.14
CA SER A 221 38.33 -10.30 6.50
C SER A 221 37.15 -11.28 6.69
N GLY A 222 37.35 -12.55 6.40
CA GLY A 222 36.32 -13.58 6.66
C GLY A 222 35.82 -13.57 8.10
N GLU A 223 36.69 -13.24 9.06
CA GLU A 223 36.31 -13.07 10.46
C GLU A 223 35.38 -11.89 10.68
N THR A 224 35.65 -10.72 10.07
CA THR A 224 34.78 -9.55 10.16
C THR A 224 33.39 -9.85 9.57
N THR A 225 33.34 -10.53 8.41
CA THR A 225 32.08 -10.93 7.79
C THR A 225 31.29 -11.88 8.69
N ALA A 226 31.93 -12.88 9.26
CA ALA A 226 31.28 -13.83 10.18
C ALA A 226 30.72 -13.13 11.45
N ARG A 227 31.43 -12.10 11.96
CA ARG A 227 30.93 -11.30 13.09
C ARG A 227 29.72 -10.44 12.70
N LEU A 228 29.76 -9.82 11.52
CA LEU A 228 28.60 -9.08 10.99
C LEU A 228 27.37 -9.99 10.86
N ASP A 229 27.52 -11.15 10.22
CA ASP A 229 26.43 -12.10 10.02
C ASP A 229 25.85 -12.58 11.37
N LYS A 230 26.72 -12.85 12.35
CA LYS A 230 26.30 -13.23 13.70
C LYS A 230 25.50 -12.14 14.40
N GLU A 231 25.92 -10.88 14.28
CA GLU A 231 25.25 -9.76 14.93
C GLU A 231 23.90 -9.44 14.23
N VAL A 232 23.84 -9.48 12.90
CA VAL A 232 22.59 -9.36 12.13
C VAL A 232 21.61 -10.43 12.55
N ARG A 233 22.08 -11.70 12.62
CA ARG A 233 21.23 -12.82 13.05
C ARG A 233 20.70 -12.64 14.46
N LYS A 234 21.54 -12.19 15.39
CA LYS A 234 21.16 -11.92 16.78
C LYS A 234 20.04 -10.86 16.85
N ILE A 235 20.17 -9.73 16.14
CA ILE A 235 19.13 -8.69 16.09
C ILE A 235 17.82 -9.26 15.56
N ILE A 236 17.87 -10.04 14.50
CA ILE A 236 16.67 -10.65 13.89
C ILE A 236 16.02 -11.61 14.89
N ASP A 237 16.78 -12.49 15.53
CA ASP A 237 16.25 -13.48 16.47
C ASP A 237 15.64 -12.80 17.71
N GLU A 238 16.28 -11.74 18.25
CA GLU A 238 15.76 -10.94 19.36
C GLU A 238 14.45 -10.21 18.98
N CYS A 239 14.40 -9.56 17.80
CA CYS A 239 13.20 -8.90 17.31
C CYS A 239 12.06 -9.90 17.04
N TYR A 240 12.37 -11.06 16.48
CA TYR A 240 11.39 -12.11 16.21
C TYR A 240 10.76 -12.63 17.49
N GLU A 241 11.57 -12.90 18.52
CA GLU A 241 11.08 -13.39 19.79
C GLU A 241 10.27 -12.32 20.55
N GLN A 242 10.72 -11.06 20.52
CA GLN A 242 9.96 -9.94 21.09
C GLN A 242 8.59 -9.78 20.42
N ALA A 243 8.55 -9.86 19.09
CA ALA A 243 7.31 -9.77 18.31
C ALA A 243 6.37 -10.95 18.63
N ARG A 244 6.93 -12.17 18.78
CA ARG A 244 6.16 -13.35 19.17
C ARG A 244 5.52 -13.20 20.54
N GLN A 245 6.28 -12.70 21.52
CA GLN A 245 5.76 -12.47 22.86
C GLN A 245 4.63 -11.43 22.85
N ILE A 246 4.78 -10.31 22.11
CA ILE A 246 3.75 -9.30 22.00
C ILE A 246 2.45 -9.88 21.42
N LEU A 247 2.52 -10.66 20.35
CA LEU A 247 1.33 -11.27 19.75
C LEU A 247 0.70 -12.33 20.66
N HIS A 248 1.51 -13.09 21.38
CA HIS A 248 1.01 -14.05 22.36
C HIS A 248 0.23 -13.35 23.48
N ASP A 249 0.76 -12.25 24.01
CA ASP A 249 0.14 -11.48 25.10
C ASP A 249 -1.10 -10.70 24.66
N ASN A 250 -1.27 -10.49 23.36
CA ASN A 250 -2.41 -9.75 22.77
C ASN A 250 -3.23 -10.66 21.80
N ARG A 251 -3.29 -11.96 22.08
CA ARG A 251 -3.98 -12.90 21.19
C ARG A 251 -5.46 -12.58 20.99
N ASP A 252 -6.14 -12.17 22.05
CA ASP A 252 -7.53 -11.75 22.02
C ASP A 252 -7.77 -10.57 21.07
N LYS A 253 -6.85 -9.60 21.06
CA LYS A 253 -6.90 -8.44 20.17
C LYS A 253 -6.56 -8.82 18.71
N LEU A 254 -5.65 -9.80 18.52
CA LEU A 254 -5.32 -10.32 17.22
C LEU A 254 -6.55 -10.98 16.57
N ASP A 255 -7.27 -11.82 17.33
CA ASP A 255 -8.48 -12.48 16.86
C ASP A 255 -9.60 -11.45 16.57
N ALA A 256 -9.84 -10.48 17.48
CA ALA A 256 -10.82 -9.42 17.27
C ALA A 256 -10.50 -8.54 16.05
N MET A 257 -9.22 -8.23 15.81
CA MET A 257 -8.79 -7.44 14.66
C MET A 257 -8.97 -8.20 13.35
N ALA A 258 -8.65 -9.49 13.33
CA ALA A 258 -8.87 -10.35 12.17
C ALA A 258 -10.37 -10.48 11.83
N GLU A 259 -11.24 -10.64 12.85
CA GLU A 259 -12.71 -10.65 12.67
C GLU A 259 -13.21 -9.32 12.12
N ALA A 260 -12.73 -8.19 12.66
CA ALA A 260 -13.09 -6.86 12.16
C ALA A 260 -12.67 -6.67 10.68
N LEU A 261 -11.48 -7.13 10.30
CA LEU A 261 -11.00 -7.11 8.92
C LEU A 261 -11.84 -8.01 8.00
N MET A 262 -12.25 -9.18 8.47
CA MET A 262 -13.16 -10.04 7.70
C MET A 262 -14.53 -9.40 7.48
N LYS A 263 -15.00 -8.61 8.46
CA LYS A 263 -16.30 -7.94 8.40
C LYS A 263 -16.29 -6.66 7.56
N PHE A 264 -15.29 -5.80 7.79
CA PHE A 264 -15.23 -4.44 7.22
C PHE A 264 -14.24 -4.30 6.05
N GLU A 265 -13.41 -5.31 5.80
CA GLU A 265 -12.31 -5.35 4.82
C GLU A 265 -11.24 -4.28 5.00
N THR A 266 -11.57 -3.17 5.66
CA THR A 266 -10.64 -2.08 6.01
C THR A 266 -11.02 -1.52 7.37
N ILE A 267 -10.04 -1.32 8.23
CA ILE A 267 -10.20 -0.70 9.55
C ILE A 267 -9.26 0.49 9.68
N ASP A 268 -9.75 1.55 10.31
CA ASP A 268 -9.01 2.80 10.53
C ASP A 268 -8.46 2.91 11.96
N ALA A 269 -7.74 3.98 12.22
CA ALA A 269 -7.14 4.24 13.53
C ALA A 269 -8.16 4.30 14.69
N SER A 270 -9.41 4.72 14.44
CA SER A 270 -10.44 4.80 15.47
C SER A 270 -10.97 3.43 15.85
N GLN A 271 -11.18 2.56 14.88
CA GLN A 271 -11.57 1.16 15.07
C GLN A 271 -10.45 0.34 15.71
N LEU A 272 -9.19 0.57 15.30
CA LEU A 272 -8.01 -0.04 15.92
C LEU A 272 -7.93 0.31 17.41
N LYS A 273 -8.19 1.58 17.77
CA LYS A 273 -8.23 2.01 19.16
C LYS A 273 -9.33 1.30 19.96
N ASP A 274 -10.54 1.17 19.40
CA ASP A 274 -11.63 0.45 20.06
C ASP A 274 -11.22 -1.01 20.36
N ILE A 275 -10.62 -1.72 19.38
CA ILE A 275 -10.15 -3.10 19.55
C ILE A 275 -9.05 -3.19 20.64
N MET A 276 -8.08 -2.27 20.61
CA MET A 276 -6.98 -2.28 21.59
C MET A 276 -7.46 -1.99 23.01
N GLU A 277 -8.57 -1.27 23.17
CA GLU A 277 -9.22 -1.01 24.46
C GLU A 277 -10.24 -2.11 24.84
N GLY A 278 -10.35 -3.18 24.06
CA GLY A 278 -11.27 -4.30 24.31
C GLY A 278 -12.73 -3.98 24.05
N ARG A 279 -13.01 -3.01 23.19
CA ARG A 279 -14.35 -2.66 22.73
C ARG A 279 -14.61 -3.19 21.34
N ASP A 280 -15.87 -3.45 21.03
CA ASP A 280 -16.26 -3.75 19.65
C ASP A 280 -15.94 -2.56 18.74
N PRO A 281 -15.32 -2.79 17.57
CA PRO A 281 -15.02 -1.73 16.65
C PRO A 281 -16.31 -1.12 16.08
N ARG A 282 -16.38 0.21 16.11
CA ARG A 282 -17.51 0.94 15.51
C ARG A 282 -17.59 0.67 14.01
N PRO A 283 -18.79 0.58 13.42
CA PRO A 283 -18.93 0.43 11.97
C PRO A 283 -18.36 1.67 11.25
N PRO A 284 -17.79 1.50 10.05
CA PRO A 284 -17.37 2.62 9.21
C PRO A 284 -18.53 3.56 8.87
N GLU A 285 -18.25 4.84 8.61
CA GLU A 285 -19.29 5.78 8.16
C GLU A 285 -19.96 5.28 6.88
N GLY A 286 -21.30 5.22 6.90
CA GLY A 286 -22.10 4.70 5.77
C GLY A 286 -22.25 3.18 5.70
N TRP A 287 -21.80 2.45 6.71
CA TRP A 287 -21.99 0.99 6.78
C TRP A 287 -23.46 0.62 7.02
N ASN A 288 -24.01 -0.23 6.15
CA ASN A 288 -25.34 -0.83 6.32
C ASN A 288 -25.17 -2.35 6.48
N ASP A 289 -25.66 -2.92 7.58
CA ASP A 289 -25.58 -4.36 7.88
C ASP A 289 -26.25 -5.27 6.81
N GLY A 290 -26.97 -4.71 5.84
CA GLY A 290 -27.59 -5.43 4.72
C GLY A 290 -26.66 -5.74 3.54
N ASP A 291 -25.44 -5.26 3.53
CA ASP A 291 -24.49 -5.37 2.40
C ASP A 291 -23.44 -6.48 2.56
N SER A 292 -23.65 -7.40 3.51
CA SER A 292 -22.72 -8.49 3.87
C SER A 292 -22.66 -9.66 2.87
N SER A 293 -23.05 -9.43 1.61
CA SER A 293 -22.81 -10.39 0.52
C SER A 293 -22.06 -9.73 -0.64
N GLY A 294 -20.74 -9.67 -0.52
CA GLY A 294 -19.83 -9.23 -1.58
C GLY A 294 -19.51 -7.75 -1.48
N GLY A 295 -18.49 -7.43 -0.66
CA GLY A 295 -17.95 -6.08 -0.48
C GLY A 295 -17.52 -5.44 -1.78
N GLY A 296 -18.28 -4.51 -2.23
CA GLY A 296 -17.99 -3.54 -3.25
C GLY A 296 -19.05 -2.47 -3.11
N MET A 297 -18.63 -1.27 -2.74
CA MET A 297 -19.45 -0.07 -2.77
C MET A 297 -20.18 -0.02 -4.11
N ARG A 298 -21.46 -0.36 -4.13
CA ARG A 298 -22.29 -0.32 -5.35
C ARG A 298 -22.42 1.14 -5.73
N ILE A 299 -21.88 1.49 -6.88
CA ILE A 299 -22.30 2.69 -7.60
C ILE A 299 -23.77 2.48 -7.90
N SER A 300 -24.65 3.28 -7.30
CA SER A 300 -26.07 3.31 -7.67
C SER A 300 -26.16 3.75 -9.13
N ASP A 301 -26.48 2.82 -10.00
CA ASP A 301 -26.94 3.10 -11.36
C ASP A 301 -28.37 3.67 -11.26
N ASP A 302 -28.51 4.92 -10.85
CA ASP A 302 -29.71 5.70 -11.09
C ASP A 302 -29.73 6.09 -12.57
N LYS A 303 -30.34 5.23 -13.38
CA LYS A 303 -30.77 5.59 -14.71
C LYS A 303 -31.88 6.64 -14.58
N PRO A 304 -31.78 7.79 -15.23
CA PRO A 304 -32.92 8.70 -15.32
C PRO A 304 -34.02 8.02 -16.16
N GLU A 305 -35.18 7.80 -15.57
CA GLU A 305 -36.38 7.43 -16.29
C GLU A 305 -36.69 8.45 -17.37
N ALA A 306 -36.59 8.03 -18.64
CA ALA A 306 -37.11 8.78 -19.76
C ALA A 306 -38.61 8.75 -19.76
N LYS A 307 -39.23 9.88 -19.52
CA LYS A 307 -40.64 10.09 -19.76
C LYS A 307 -40.96 9.86 -21.23
N ALA A 308 -41.81 8.88 -21.49
CA ALA A 308 -42.44 8.68 -22.78
C ALA A 308 -43.42 9.83 -23.05
N ASP A 309 -43.16 10.58 -24.12
CA ASP A 309 -44.20 11.39 -24.77
C ASP A 309 -44.57 10.71 -26.08
N ASP A 310 -45.84 10.32 -26.06
CA ASP A 310 -46.66 9.76 -27.13
C ASP A 310 -46.88 10.84 -28.22
N GLN A 311 -46.52 10.57 -29.46
CA GLN A 311 -47.25 11.04 -30.66
C GLN A 311 -46.58 10.49 -31.91
N ALA A 312 -47.26 9.53 -32.56
CA ALA A 312 -47.13 9.28 -34.00
C ALA A 312 -47.97 10.30 -34.79
N PRO A 313 -47.68 10.60 -36.07
CA PRO A 313 -48.37 9.86 -37.10
C PRO A 313 -47.56 9.58 -38.39
N ASN A 314 -47.90 8.44 -38.92
CA ASN A 314 -48.25 8.07 -40.31
C ASN A 314 -47.36 8.47 -41.54
N ALA A 315 -46.94 7.39 -42.23
CA ALA A 315 -47.06 7.01 -43.64
C ALA A 315 -46.30 7.82 -44.73
N SER A 316 -45.44 7.11 -45.46
CA SER A 316 -45.68 6.67 -46.86
C SER A 316 -44.41 6.02 -47.45
N SER A 317 -44.66 4.84 -47.97
CA SER A 317 -44.11 4.13 -49.14
C SER A 317 -43.17 4.94 -50.05
N ASP A 318 -42.02 4.37 -50.40
CA ASP A 318 -41.74 4.03 -51.84
C ASP A 318 -40.61 3.05 -52.00
N GLU A 319 -40.76 2.31 -53.09
CA GLU A 319 -40.02 1.14 -53.52
C GLU A 319 -38.72 1.49 -54.27
N GLY A 320 -37.84 0.48 -54.43
CA GLY A 320 -36.92 0.32 -55.58
C GLY A 320 -35.46 0.45 -55.20
N GLU A 321 -34.68 -0.46 -55.44
CA GLU A 321 -34.19 -1.29 -56.49
C GLU A 321 -32.85 -1.93 -56.10
N GLU A 322 -32.68 -3.08 -56.63
CA GLU A 322 -31.52 -4.01 -56.57
C GLU A 322 -30.22 -3.41 -57.13
N GLY A 323 -29.10 -3.94 -56.70
CA GLY A 323 -27.79 -3.77 -57.33
C GLY A 323 -26.70 -4.60 -56.69
N ASP A 324 -26.55 -5.81 -57.25
CA ASP A 324 -25.40 -6.70 -57.14
C ASP A 324 -24.06 -5.97 -57.30
N ASP A 325 -23.04 -6.31 -56.58
CA ASP A 325 -21.86 -6.91 -57.19
C ASP A 325 -20.79 -7.38 -56.17
N GLU A 326 -20.16 -8.46 -56.53
CA GLU A 326 -19.24 -9.32 -55.79
C GLU A 326 -17.76 -8.85 -55.89
N PRO A 327 -16.82 -9.60 -55.38
CA PRO A 327 -15.69 -9.11 -54.56
C PRO A 327 -14.36 -8.98 -55.34
N ARG A 328 -13.42 -8.15 -54.84
CA ARG A 328 -12.04 -8.14 -55.36
C ARG A 328 -10.97 -8.50 -54.33
N ARG A 329 -10.31 -9.53 -54.71
CA ARG A 329 -9.09 -10.27 -54.34
C ARG A 329 -7.91 -9.40 -53.86
N ARG A 330 -7.14 -10.04 -52.95
CA ARG A 330 -5.73 -9.74 -52.61
C ARG A 330 -4.81 -9.90 -53.82
N PRO A 331 -3.58 -9.34 -53.77
CA PRO A 331 -2.37 -10.11 -54.06
C PRO A 331 -1.30 -10.00 -52.97
N SER A 332 -0.85 -11.08 -52.42
CA SER A 332 0.36 -11.90 -52.61
C SER A 332 1.71 -11.16 -52.58
N ASP A 333 2.53 -11.61 -51.59
CA ASP A 333 3.99 -11.46 -51.46
C ASP A 333 4.78 -11.68 -52.78
N PRO A 334 6.06 -11.21 -52.82
CA PRO A 334 7.09 -12.22 -52.65
C PRO A 334 8.41 -11.78 -51.92
N LEU A 335 8.95 -12.71 -51.14
CA LEU A 335 10.30 -13.29 -51.11
C LEU A 335 11.55 -12.41 -51.38
N GLY A 336 12.56 -12.52 -50.51
CA GLY A 336 13.97 -12.34 -50.87
C GLY A 336 14.91 -12.10 -49.69
N GLY A 337 15.53 -13.15 -49.10
CA GLY A 337 16.79 -13.03 -48.39
C GLY A 337 17.96 -12.97 -49.37
N PRO A 338 19.23 -12.84 -48.95
CA PRO A 338 19.99 -13.87 -48.24
C PRO A 338 21.07 -13.37 -47.21
N ALA A 339 21.51 -14.36 -46.47
CA ALA A 339 22.69 -14.63 -45.64
C ALA A 339 24.01 -13.87 -45.83
N GLY A 340 24.62 -13.63 -44.70
CA GLY A 340 25.97 -13.81 -44.20
C GLY A 340 27.14 -12.98 -44.82
N PRO A 341 28.33 -12.91 -44.18
CA PRO A 341 28.94 -13.86 -43.22
C PRO A 341 28.91 -13.41 -41.75
#